data_9a4170fa9ad8357a986624a32fbe06c3
#
_entry.id   9a4170fa9ad8357a986624a32fbe06c3
#
_cell.length_a   1.000
_cell.length_b   1.000
_cell.length_c   1.000
_cell.angle_alpha   90.00
_cell.angle_beta   90.00
_cell.angle_gamma   90.00
#
_symmetry.space_group_name_H-M   'P 1'
#
loop_
_entity.id
_entity.type
_entity.pdbx_description
1 polymer ?
#
loop_
_entity_poly.entity_id
_entity_poly.type
_entity_poly.pdbx_seq_one_letter_code
_entity_poly.pdbx_strand_id
1 'polypeptide(L)'
;MARLPLEEIHRLLKPNGFLIDTHPVPEHSSVEIHQNGKIDLVGQLEVSQWSLDFREADKALDEIVQRGVFSVEQKGTFDTLTYYDSAAEMNTALKESILKYVREGEPVDEEVSHVEMLAGLAEELLKTANGEAKLVLREPDHISRLKPI
;
A
#
# COMPACT_ATOMS: atom_id res chain seq x y z
N MET A 1 1.09 -5.04 -16.36
CA MET A 1 2.03 -4.03 -16.90
C MET A 1 3.44 -4.57 -16.77
N ALA A 2 4.17 -4.65 -17.87
CA ALA A 2 5.57 -5.06 -17.81
C ALA A 2 6.39 -3.98 -17.10
N ARG A 3 7.10 -4.35 -16.03
CA ARG A 3 8.04 -3.45 -15.36
C ARG A 3 9.32 -3.39 -16.18
N LEU A 4 9.86 -2.19 -16.37
CA LEU A 4 11.20 -2.06 -16.91
C LEU A 4 12.19 -2.72 -15.96
N PRO A 5 13.07 -3.61 -16.44
CA PRO A 5 14.12 -4.13 -15.59
C PRO A 5 14.97 -2.99 -15.01
N LEU A 6 15.39 -3.16 -13.76
CA LEU A 6 16.21 -2.13 -13.08
C LEU A 6 17.52 -1.84 -13.82
N GLU A 7 18.08 -2.85 -14.49
CA GLU A 7 19.25 -2.70 -15.35
C GLU A 7 18.99 -1.76 -16.53
N GLU A 8 17.79 -1.80 -17.10
CA GLU A 8 17.42 -0.92 -18.20
C GLU A 8 17.24 0.52 -17.71
N ILE A 9 16.68 0.70 -16.52
CA ILE A 9 16.59 2.02 -15.89
C ILE A 9 18.01 2.56 -15.65
N HIS A 10 18.91 1.72 -15.15
CA HIS A 10 20.33 2.10 -14.94
C HIS A 10 20.96 2.59 -16.24
N ARG A 11 20.74 1.88 -17.34
CA ARG A 11 21.27 2.25 -18.66
C ARG A 11 20.75 3.60 -19.14
N LEU A 12 19.51 3.93 -18.82
CA LEU A 12 18.87 5.18 -19.26
C LEU A 12 19.19 6.37 -18.39
N LEU A 13 19.65 6.17 -17.15
CA LEU A 13 19.99 7.25 -16.25
C LEU A 13 21.28 7.96 -16.68
N LYS A 14 21.25 9.28 -16.54
CA LYS A 14 22.49 10.08 -16.66
C LYS A 14 23.45 9.74 -15.53
N PRO A 15 24.77 9.96 -15.70
CA PRO A 15 25.77 9.63 -14.65
C PRO A 15 25.51 10.29 -13.29
N ASN A 16 24.88 11.46 -13.26
CA ASN A 16 24.51 12.18 -12.05
C ASN A 16 23.01 12.06 -11.70
N GLY A 17 22.29 11.18 -12.41
CA GLY A 17 20.89 10.91 -12.16
C GLY A 17 20.68 10.01 -10.96
N PHE A 18 19.44 9.87 -10.54
CA PHE A 18 19.06 8.96 -9.47
C PHE A 18 17.67 8.38 -9.74
N LEU A 19 17.41 7.23 -9.13
CA LEU A 19 16.12 6.56 -9.17
C LEU A 19 15.41 6.78 -7.83
N ILE A 20 14.16 7.19 -7.90
CA ILE A 20 13.26 7.17 -6.74
C ILE A 20 12.32 5.99 -6.89
N ASP A 21 12.34 5.09 -5.92
CA ASP A 21 11.37 4.01 -5.81
C ASP A 21 10.43 4.29 -4.66
N THR A 22 9.13 4.17 -4.92
CA THR A 22 8.10 4.18 -3.90
C THR A 22 7.19 3.00 -4.11
N HIS A 23 6.91 2.26 -3.05
CA HIS A 23 5.93 1.17 -3.12
C HIS A 23 5.27 0.97 -1.76
N PRO A 24 4.01 0.52 -1.75
CA PRO A 24 3.29 0.27 -0.50
C PRO A 24 3.82 -0.96 0.24
N VAL A 25 3.56 -0.98 1.55
CA VAL A 25 3.76 -2.13 2.42
C VAL A 25 2.38 -2.58 2.90
N PRO A 26 1.61 -3.31 2.07
CA PRO A 26 0.19 -3.56 2.30
C PRO A 26 -0.11 -4.34 3.59
N GLU A 27 0.82 -5.18 4.05
CA GLU A 27 0.71 -5.96 5.28
C GLU A 27 0.58 -5.11 6.54
N HIS A 28 0.88 -3.82 6.45
CA HIS A 28 0.75 -2.86 7.56
C HIS A 28 -0.39 -1.86 7.37
N SER A 29 -1.21 -2.04 6.34
CA SER A 29 -2.36 -1.17 6.09
C SER A 29 -3.42 -1.34 7.16
N SER A 30 -4.05 -0.25 7.56
CA SER A 30 -5.06 -0.24 8.62
C SER A 30 -6.25 0.64 8.25
N VAL A 31 -7.41 0.26 8.80
CA VAL A 31 -8.64 1.06 8.74
C VAL A 31 -8.81 1.73 10.09
N GLU A 32 -9.00 3.03 10.09
CA GLU A 32 -9.03 3.88 11.27
C GLU A 32 -10.22 4.84 11.24
N ILE A 33 -10.63 5.29 12.40
CA ILE A 33 -11.57 6.41 12.53
C ILE A 33 -10.82 7.55 13.23
N HIS A 34 -10.77 8.69 12.57
CA HIS A 34 -10.16 9.92 13.09
C HIS A 34 -11.24 10.87 13.57
N GLN A 35 -11.18 11.24 14.84
CA GLN A 35 -12.15 12.12 15.47
C GLN A 35 -11.47 12.99 16.54
N ASN A 36 -11.56 14.30 16.43
CA ASN A 36 -11.06 15.25 17.43
C ASN A 36 -9.59 15.00 17.84
N GLY A 37 -8.74 14.73 16.88
CA GLY A 37 -7.33 14.40 17.14
C GLY A 37 -7.07 13.01 17.69
N LYS A 38 -8.12 12.22 17.92
CA LYS A 38 -8.05 10.84 18.36
C LYS A 38 -8.12 9.89 17.17
N ILE A 39 -7.34 8.83 17.19
CA ILE A 39 -7.32 7.78 16.18
C ILE A 39 -7.76 6.48 16.83
N ASP A 40 -8.87 5.92 16.36
CA ASP A 40 -9.36 4.62 16.78
C ASP A 40 -9.12 3.60 15.67
N LEU A 41 -8.43 2.52 15.99
CA LEU A 41 -8.18 1.43 15.03
C LEU A 41 -9.45 0.60 14.87
N VAL A 42 -9.93 0.47 13.63
CA VAL A 42 -11.01 -0.48 13.27
C VAL A 42 -10.43 -1.86 13.09
N GLY A 43 -9.33 -1.98 12.36
CA GLY A 43 -8.64 -3.22 12.11
C GLY A 43 -7.55 -3.09 11.07
N GLN A 44 -6.75 -4.14 10.93
CA GLN A 44 -5.73 -4.20 9.90
C GLN A 44 -6.32 -4.81 8.62
N LEU A 45 -5.90 -4.28 7.48
CA LEU A 45 -6.30 -4.80 6.19
C LEU A 45 -5.34 -5.93 5.80
N GLU A 46 -5.88 -7.12 5.63
CA GLU A 46 -5.12 -8.28 5.16
C GLU A 46 -5.35 -8.46 3.66
N VAL A 47 -4.28 -8.27 2.88
CA VAL A 47 -4.32 -8.38 1.41
C VAL A 47 -3.11 -9.20 0.97
N SER A 48 -3.21 -10.50 1.12
CA SER A 48 -2.11 -11.43 0.93
C SER A 48 -1.51 -11.39 -0.48
N GLN A 49 -2.32 -11.22 -1.51
CA GLN A 49 -1.85 -11.22 -2.91
C GLN A 49 -1.13 -9.94 -3.29
N TRP A 50 -1.60 -8.79 -2.81
CA TRP A 50 -0.89 -7.53 -3.01
C TRP A 50 0.48 -7.55 -2.36
N SER A 51 0.56 -8.14 -1.16
CA SER A 51 1.80 -8.26 -0.41
C SER A 51 2.87 -9.02 -1.19
N LEU A 52 2.49 -10.06 -1.93
CA LEU A 52 3.44 -10.86 -2.72
C LEU A 52 4.11 -10.04 -3.82
N ASP A 53 3.35 -9.27 -4.59
CA ASP A 53 3.90 -8.47 -5.68
C ASP A 53 4.86 -7.38 -5.15
N PHE A 54 4.53 -6.77 -4.02
CA PHE A 54 5.38 -5.74 -3.41
C PHE A 54 6.61 -6.32 -2.72
N ARG A 55 6.52 -7.53 -2.16
CA ARG A 55 7.69 -8.27 -1.66
C ARG A 55 8.65 -8.64 -2.79
N GLU A 56 8.13 -9.01 -3.96
CA GLU A 56 8.96 -9.26 -5.14
C GLU A 56 9.69 -7.99 -5.59
N ALA A 57 9.03 -6.82 -5.50
CA ALA A 57 9.65 -5.53 -5.78
C ALA A 57 10.79 -5.23 -4.79
N ASP A 58 10.60 -5.47 -3.50
CA ASP A 58 11.64 -5.32 -2.49
C ASP A 58 12.83 -6.22 -2.77
N LYS A 59 12.59 -7.47 -3.11
CA LYS A 59 13.65 -8.42 -3.46
C LYS A 59 14.45 -7.98 -4.69
N ALA A 60 13.76 -7.45 -5.70
CA ALA A 60 14.41 -6.97 -6.90
C ALA A 60 15.32 -5.76 -6.61
N LEU A 61 14.90 -4.85 -5.73
CA LEU A 61 15.72 -3.73 -5.29
C LEU A 61 16.93 -4.21 -4.49
N ASP A 62 16.73 -5.11 -3.53
CA ASP A 62 17.82 -5.68 -2.73
C ASP A 62 18.85 -6.38 -3.62
N GLU A 63 18.40 -7.16 -4.59
CA GLU A 63 19.28 -7.86 -5.53
C GLU A 63 20.12 -6.90 -6.36
N ILE A 64 19.51 -5.84 -6.92
CA ILE A 64 20.23 -4.88 -7.76
C ILE A 64 21.27 -4.08 -6.95
N VAL A 65 21.00 -3.83 -5.68
CA VAL A 65 21.95 -3.19 -4.76
C VAL A 65 23.09 -4.14 -4.41
N GLN A 66 22.79 -5.41 -4.10
CA GLN A 66 23.80 -6.44 -3.82
C GLN A 66 24.73 -6.69 -5.00
N ARG A 67 24.19 -6.61 -6.21
CA ARG A 67 24.98 -6.74 -7.44
C ARG A 67 25.85 -5.51 -7.77
N GLY A 68 25.74 -4.45 -6.99
CA GLY A 68 26.53 -3.24 -7.16
C GLY A 68 26.13 -2.38 -8.36
N VAL A 69 24.91 -2.54 -8.88
CA VAL A 69 24.37 -1.73 -9.99
C VAL A 69 23.87 -0.38 -9.50
N PHE A 70 23.25 -0.36 -8.33
CA PHE A 70 22.81 0.83 -7.63
C PHE A 70 23.30 0.83 -6.19
N SER A 71 23.51 2.01 -5.64
CA SER A 71 23.69 2.20 -4.19
C SER A 71 22.49 2.94 -3.63
N VAL A 72 22.10 2.60 -2.39
CA VAL A 72 21.04 3.32 -1.68
C VAL A 72 21.65 4.56 -1.02
N GLU A 73 21.18 5.73 -1.42
CA GLU A 73 21.59 6.98 -0.79
C GLU A 73 20.74 7.33 0.42
N GLN A 74 19.43 7.09 0.32
CA GLN A 74 18.48 7.44 1.36
C GLN A 74 17.27 6.52 1.31
N LYS A 75 16.78 6.14 2.49
CA LYS A 75 15.53 5.39 2.67
C LYS A 75 14.64 6.11 3.67
N GLY A 76 13.35 5.96 3.48
CA GLY A 76 12.36 6.48 4.42
C GLY A 76 11.04 5.73 4.30
N THR A 77 10.12 6.12 5.14
CA THR A 77 8.73 5.63 5.11
C THR A 77 7.79 6.81 5.23
N PHE A 78 6.63 6.68 4.64
CA PHE A 78 5.54 7.64 4.81
C PHE A 78 4.21 6.90 4.72
N ASP A 79 3.16 7.53 5.26
CA ASP A 79 1.82 6.96 5.20
C ASP A 79 0.98 7.70 4.16
N THR A 80 0.29 6.94 3.31
CA THR A 80 -0.77 7.47 2.47
C THR A 80 -2.09 7.32 3.19
N LEU A 81 -2.82 8.41 3.39
CA LEU A 81 -4.12 8.42 4.04
C LEU A 81 -5.21 8.66 2.98
N THR A 82 -6.15 7.73 2.90
CA THR A 82 -7.32 7.87 2.05
C THR A 82 -8.55 8.05 2.93
N TYR A 83 -9.28 9.14 2.72
CA TYR A 83 -10.49 9.47 3.48
C TYR A 83 -11.72 9.03 2.71
N TYR A 84 -12.63 8.36 3.41
CA TYR A 84 -13.90 7.92 2.84
C TYR A 84 -15.07 8.59 3.54
N ASP A 85 -16.11 8.94 2.79
CA ASP A 85 -17.32 9.56 3.33
C ASP A 85 -18.20 8.55 4.06
N SER A 86 -18.08 7.27 3.74
CA SER A 86 -18.88 6.21 4.37
C SER A 86 -18.15 4.87 4.34
N ALA A 87 -18.60 3.96 5.20
CA ALA A 87 -18.14 2.58 5.17
C ALA A 87 -18.48 1.88 3.85
N ALA A 88 -19.62 2.20 3.26
CA ALA A 88 -20.05 1.65 1.96
C ALA A 88 -19.11 2.09 0.83
N GLU A 89 -18.67 3.34 0.81
CA GLU A 89 -17.73 3.86 -0.17
C GLU A 89 -16.38 3.14 -0.05
N MET A 90 -15.86 3.00 1.16
CA MET A 90 -14.62 2.25 1.44
C MET A 90 -14.73 0.81 0.97
N ASN A 91 -15.82 0.13 1.32
CA ASN A 91 -16.08 -1.26 0.94
C ASN A 91 -16.02 -1.43 -0.59
N THR A 92 -16.71 -0.59 -1.32
CA THR A 92 -16.71 -0.61 -2.80
C THR A 92 -15.31 -0.38 -3.36
N ALA A 93 -14.60 0.64 -2.87
CA ALA A 93 -13.27 0.99 -3.34
C ALA A 93 -12.25 -0.13 -3.08
N LEU A 94 -12.26 -0.74 -1.90
CA LEU A 94 -11.34 -1.83 -1.56
C LEU A 94 -11.63 -3.10 -2.34
N LYS A 95 -12.90 -3.44 -2.54
CA LYS A 95 -13.28 -4.58 -3.38
C LYS A 95 -12.86 -4.41 -4.83
N GLU A 96 -13.06 -3.23 -5.41
CA GLU A 96 -12.60 -2.92 -6.76
C GLU A 96 -11.09 -3.06 -6.88
N SER A 97 -10.35 -2.57 -5.89
CA SER A 97 -8.90 -2.69 -5.86
C SER A 97 -8.44 -4.15 -5.78
N ILE A 98 -9.07 -4.96 -4.95
CA ILE A 98 -8.78 -6.40 -4.85
C ILE A 98 -8.98 -7.07 -6.21
N LEU A 99 -10.11 -6.84 -6.86
CA LEU A 99 -10.44 -7.45 -8.16
C LEU A 99 -9.48 -6.98 -9.27
N LYS A 100 -9.00 -5.75 -9.19
CA LYS A 100 -8.08 -5.20 -10.18
C LYS A 100 -6.68 -5.82 -10.12
N TYR A 101 -6.20 -6.16 -8.92
CA TYR A 101 -4.84 -6.67 -8.73
C TYR A 101 -4.75 -8.19 -8.58
N VAL A 102 -5.87 -8.87 -8.64
CA VAL A 102 -5.92 -10.33 -8.57
C VAL A 102 -5.45 -10.94 -9.88
N ARG A 103 -4.61 -11.95 -9.78
CA ARG A 103 -4.24 -12.79 -10.93
C ARG A 103 -5.42 -13.65 -11.31
N GLU A 104 -5.65 -13.81 -12.61
CA GLU A 104 -6.74 -14.62 -13.14
C GLU A 104 -6.72 -16.04 -12.54
N GLY A 105 -7.87 -16.47 -12.02
CA GLY A 105 -8.03 -17.80 -11.42
C GLY A 105 -7.64 -17.93 -9.94
N GLU A 106 -7.17 -16.86 -9.28
CA GLU A 106 -6.86 -16.90 -7.85
C GLU A 106 -8.10 -16.56 -7.01
N PRO A 107 -8.35 -17.32 -5.91
CA PRO A 107 -9.49 -17.04 -5.04
C PRO A 107 -9.30 -15.76 -4.24
N VAL A 108 -10.35 -14.94 -4.16
CA VAL A 108 -10.34 -13.66 -3.43
C VAL A 108 -11.39 -13.59 -2.34
N ASP A 109 -12.11 -14.67 -2.11
CA ASP A 109 -13.26 -14.70 -1.22
C ASP A 109 -12.90 -14.32 0.22
N GLU A 110 -11.74 -14.74 0.72
CA GLU A 110 -11.27 -14.40 2.06
C GLU A 110 -10.96 -12.91 2.20
N GLU A 111 -10.32 -12.33 1.20
CA GLU A 111 -9.96 -10.92 1.20
C GLU A 111 -11.21 -10.04 1.09
N VAL A 112 -12.14 -10.41 0.21
CA VAL A 112 -13.43 -9.72 0.08
C VAL A 112 -14.23 -9.80 1.37
N SER A 113 -14.31 -10.98 1.99
CA SER A 113 -15.00 -11.17 3.28
C SER A 113 -14.36 -10.34 4.40
N HIS A 114 -13.04 -10.26 4.42
CA HIS A 114 -12.32 -9.46 5.41
C HIS A 114 -12.62 -7.96 5.25
N VAL A 115 -12.65 -7.46 4.02
CA VAL A 115 -13.03 -6.09 3.71
C VAL A 115 -14.47 -5.81 4.16
N GLU A 116 -15.40 -6.72 3.88
CA GLU A 116 -16.79 -6.58 4.31
C GLU A 116 -16.92 -6.54 5.83
N MET A 117 -16.15 -7.37 6.53
CA MET A 117 -16.10 -7.37 7.99
C MET A 117 -15.61 -6.02 8.53
N LEU A 118 -14.51 -5.51 7.99
CA LEU A 118 -13.96 -4.21 8.40
C LEU A 118 -14.93 -3.06 8.12
N ALA A 119 -15.61 -3.08 6.97
CA ALA A 119 -16.61 -2.08 6.63
C ALA A 119 -17.80 -2.12 7.60
N GLY A 120 -18.24 -3.32 7.99
CA GLY A 120 -19.29 -3.50 8.99
C GLY A 120 -18.91 -2.95 10.36
N LEU A 121 -17.70 -3.24 10.82
CA LEU A 121 -17.16 -2.70 12.08
C LEU A 121 -17.04 -1.17 12.02
N ALA A 122 -16.55 -0.64 10.92
CA ALA A 122 -16.43 0.81 10.71
C ALA A 122 -17.80 1.48 10.75
N GLU A 123 -18.81 0.91 10.10
CA GLU A 123 -20.17 1.42 10.12
C GLU A 123 -20.73 1.51 11.53
N GLU A 124 -20.58 0.46 12.33
CA GLU A 124 -21.03 0.42 13.72
C GLU A 124 -20.33 1.49 14.58
N LEU A 125 -19.02 1.63 14.43
CA LEU A 125 -18.25 2.63 15.16
C LEU A 125 -18.62 4.06 14.74
N LEU A 126 -18.89 4.30 13.47
CA LEU A 126 -19.32 5.60 12.95
C LEU A 126 -20.69 6.01 13.47
N LYS A 127 -21.60 5.07 13.75
CA LYS A 127 -22.92 5.35 14.32
C LYS A 127 -22.84 5.97 15.72
N THR A 128 -21.83 5.61 16.49
CA THR A 128 -21.62 6.11 17.85
C THR A 128 -20.67 7.30 17.92
N ALA A 129 -20.07 7.67 16.80
CA ALA A 129 -19.12 8.77 16.71
C ALA A 129 -19.85 10.08 16.40
N ASN A 130 -19.19 11.21 16.70
CA ASN A 130 -19.71 12.54 16.33
C ASN A 130 -19.64 12.73 14.81
N GLY A 131 -20.46 13.65 14.27
CA GLY A 131 -20.54 13.92 12.84
C GLY A 131 -19.26 14.41 12.16
N GLU A 132 -18.20 14.68 12.91
CA GLU A 132 -16.87 15.07 12.40
C GLU A 132 -15.91 13.88 12.23
N ALA A 133 -16.33 12.68 12.60
CA ALA A 133 -15.50 11.49 12.46
C ALA A 133 -15.22 11.18 10.98
N LYS A 134 -13.98 10.86 10.68
CA LYS A 134 -13.50 10.49 9.34
C LYS A 134 -13.10 9.03 9.31
N LEU A 135 -13.55 8.30 8.29
CA LEU A 135 -13.09 6.95 8.02
C LEU A 135 -11.83 7.03 7.15
N VAL A 136 -10.75 6.42 7.60
CA VAL A 136 -9.42 6.57 6.99
C VAL A 136 -8.80 5.21 6.73
N LEU A 137 -8.29 5.02 5.53
CA LEU A 137 -7.37 3.93 5.21
C LEU A 137 -5.94 4.49 5.28
N ARG A 138 -5.13 3.90 6.17
CA ARG A 138 -3.71 4.21 6.29
C ARG A 138 -2.90 3.15 5.56
N GLU A 139 -2.11 3.56 4.59
CA GLU A 139 -1.25 2.67 3.84
C GLU A 139 0.20 3.13 3.96
N PRO A 140 1.06 2.39 4.71
CA PRO A 140 2.48 2.69 4.76
C PRO A 140 3.14 2.45 3.41
N ASP A 141 4.05 3.35 3.05
CA ASP A 141 4.84 3.27 1.83
C ASP A 141 6.33 3.36 2.18
N HIS A 142 7.14 2.61 1.45
CA HIS A 142 8.58 2.77 1.45
C HIS A 142 8.99 3.72 0.34
N ILE A 143 9.98 4.55 0.60
CA ILE A 143 10.62 5.40 -0.39
C ILE A 143 12.13 5.20 -0.33
N SER A 144 12.76 5.03 -1.47
CA SER A 144 14.20 4.85 -1.57
C SER A 144 14.75 5.72 -2.70
N ARG A 145 15.88 6.36 -2.43
CA ARG A 145 16.66 7.05 -3.44
C ARG A 145 17.90 6.23 -3.75
N LEU A 146 18.04 5.82 -5.00
CA LEU A 146 19.13 4.99 -5.47
C LEU A 146 19.98 5.74 -6.49
N LYS A 147 21.28 5.60 -6.37
CA LYS A 147 22.24 6.18 -7.28
C LYS A 147 22.90 5.09 -8.12
N PRO A 148 23.00 5.27 -9.45
CA PRO A 148 23.73 4.31 -10.29
C PRO A 148 25.21 4.31 -9.94
N ILE A 149 25.79 3.13 -9.95
CA ILE A 149 27.22 2.92 -9.74
C ILE A 149 27.92 2.84 -11.09
#